data_fb3c19000911334ca5e5a969893a7944
#
_entry.id   fb3c19000911334ca5e5a969893a7944
#
_cell.length_a   1.000
_cell.length_b   1.000
_cell.length_c   1.000
_cell.angle_alpha   90.00
_cell.angle_beta   90.00
_cell.angle_gamma   90.00
#
_symmetry.space_group_name_H-M   'P 1'
#
loop_
_entity.id
_entity.type
_entity.pdbx_description
1 polymer ?
#
loop_
_entity_poly.entity_id
_entity_poly.type
_entity_poly.pdbx_seq_one_letter_code
_entity_poly.pdbx_strand_id
1 'polypeptide(L)'
;MPSRRDLPAIAVGTTATLAAVGLARLAYTPLLPAVIHQGWFHSSQAVYLGAANLLGYLLGALLAVRLSERFDTRKLLGLSFVAIALSFVLCALPAAFSWFFTWRFISGLAGGLLMVVGPSVALTAIPPERRGAVASFVFTGIGMGAILSASLIPMLLRLNLSAAWLVLGLLSIVAGLLADWGLRRLAINHASTAVKADAALPVPALSLATLLVVLAYGLDAIGFVPHTVFWVDFLDREKALGTDAASMQWLLFGIGAIIGPLFAGYLGKRFGWRRSLALGFFIKAAAIAIPLLSITLFWRSASSLIVGIMVTGLVTLTSGRVMELVGPASYKRVWGIGAVSFSSAQALSGYGMSALYGILGSYLPLFAIGSLVMASGCLLLMLTPRAQTVPATSIKLCKNES
;
A
#
# COMPACT_ATOMS: atom_id res chain seq x y z
N MET A 1 -5.28 12.39 20.41
CA MET A 1 -4.77 11.03 20.62
C MET A 1 -5.93 10.05 20.50
N PRO A 2 -5.73 8.81 20.03
CA PRO A 2 -6.78 7.80 20.03
C PRO A 2 -7.21 7.46 21.46
N SER A 3 -8.49 7.18 21.66
CA SER A 3 -9.04 6.77 22.94
C SER A 3 -9.16 5.23 23.02
N ARG A 4 -9.33 4.68 24.22
CA ARG A 4 -9.59 3.22 24.38
C ARG A 4 -10.83 2.76 23.58
N ARG A 5 -11.80 3.65 23.35
CA ARG A 5 -13.00 3.38 22.55
C ARG A 5 -12.70 3.20 21.05
N ASP A 6 -11.56 3.71 20.56
CA ASP A 6 -11.15 3.62 19.15
C ASP A 6 -10.43 2.29 18.86
N LEU A 7 -10.06 1.52 19.89
CA LEU A 7 -9.29 0.28 19.76
C LEU A 7 -9.92 -0.75 18.80
N PRO A 8 -11.25 -1.00 18.81
CA PRO A 8 -11.87 -1.92 17.86
C PRO A 8 -11.71 -1.46 16.40
N ALA A 9 -11.87 -0.16 16.13
CA ALA A 9 -11.69 0.40 14.79
C ALA A 9 -10.23 0.31 14.34
N ILE A 10 -9.28 0.64 15.22
CA ILE A 10 -7.85 0.48 14.97
C ILE A 10 -7.53 -0.98 14.65
N ALA A 11 -8.05 -1.94 15.45
CA ALA A 11 -7.82 -3.36 15.21
C ALA A 11 -8.31 -3.79 13.83
N VAL A 12 -9.54 -3.43 13.43
CA VAL A 12 -10.09 -3.75 12.10
C VAL A 12 -9.22 -3.17 10.99
N GLY A 13 -8.90 -1.88 11.06
CA GLY A 13 -8.16 -1.20 10.02
C GLY A 13 -6.71 -1.67 9.91
N THR A 14 -6.00 -1.80 11.06
CA THR A 14 -4.59 -2.23 11.08
C THR A 14 -4.43 -3.67 10.64
N THR A 15 -5.28 -4.60 11.08
CA THR A 15 -5.22 -6.00 10.64
C THR A 15 -5.59 -6.16 9.18
N ALA A 16 -6.55 -5.37 8.66
CA ALA A 16 -6.88 -5.35 7.24
C ALA A 16 -5.69 -4.89 6.38
N THR A 17 -5.02 -3.79 6.74
CA THR A 17 -3.84 -3.30 6.00
C THR A 17 -2.63 -4.22 6.17
N LEU A 18 -2.45 -4.83 7.36
CA LEU A 18 -1.45 -5.84 7.63
C LEU A 18 -1.62 -7.04 6.68
N ALA A 19 -2.82 -7.63 6.62
CA ALA A 19 -3.06 -8.80 5.78
C ALA A 19 -3.04 -8.44 4.28
N ALA A 20 -3.66 -7.31 3.91
CA ALA A 20 -3.83 -6.89 2.51
C ALA A 20 -2.51 -6.59 1.80
N VAL A 21 -1.71 -5.75 2.41
CA VAL A 21 -0.45 -5.25 1.81
C VAL A 21 0.75 -5.84 2.54
N GLY A 22 0.75 -5.80 3.86
CA GLY A 22 1.86 -6.26 4.68
C GLY A 22 2.22 -7.73 4.44
N LEU A 23 1.25 -8.64 4.55
CA LEU A 23 1.48 -10.07 4.38
C LEU A 23 1.27 -10.52 2.94
N ALA A 24 0.06 -10.34 2.38
CA ALA A 24 -0.31 -10.90 1.06
C ALA A 24 0.61 -10.42 -0.07
N ARG A 25 1.19 -9.23 0.06
CA ARG A 25 2.03 -8.60 -0.97
C ARG A 25 3.49 -8.47 -0.55
N LEU A 26 3.77 -7.70 0.52
CA LEU A 26 5.15 -7.35 0.89
C LEU A 26 5.94 -8.53 1.45
N ALA A 27 5.29 -9.52 2.08
CA ALA A 27 5.98 -10.71 2.54
C ALA A 27 6.51 -11.59 1.38
N TYR A 28 6.01 -11.42 0.16
CA TYR A 28 6.57 -12.12 -0.99
C TYR A 28 7.96 -11.60 -1.38
N THR A 29 8.28 -10.35 -1.08
CA THR A 29 9.58 -9.76 -1.41
C THR A 29 10.76 -10.56 -0.82
N PRO A 30 10.81 -10.90 0.47
CA PRO A 30 11.83 -11.79 1.00
C PRO A 30 11.64 -13.28 0.67
N LEU A 31 10.44 -13.72 0.27
CA LEU A 31 10.22 -15.09 -0.21
C LEU A 31 10.72 -15.31 -1.63
N LEU A 32 10.78 -14.27 -2.46
CA LEU A 32 11.15 -14.36 -3.87
C LEU A 32 12.54 -15.00 -4.07
N PRO A 33 13.63 -14.55 -3.44
CA PRO A 33 14.90 -15.24 -3.56
C PRO A 33 14.85 -16.67 -3.00
N ALA A 34 14.09 -16.90 -1.93
CA ALA A 34 14.00 -18.21 -1.30
C ALA A 34 13.37 -19.27 -2.21
N VAL A 35 12.30 -18.95 -2.95
CA VAL A 35 11.68 -19.90 -3.89
C VAL A 35 12.59 -20.20 -5.08
N ILE A 36 13.48 -19.26 -5.45
CA ILE A 36 14.47 -19.46 -6.52
C ILE A 36 15.63 -20.33 -6.02
N HIS A 37 16.21 -20.02 -4.85
CA HIS A 37 17.30 -20.79 -4.24
C HIS A 37 16.91 -22.25 -3.99
N GLN A 38 15.66 -22.49 -3.60
CA GLN A 38 15.13 -23.84 -3.38
C GLN A 38 14.74 -24.57 -4.70
N GLY A 39 14.89 -23.93 -5.85
CA GLY A 39 14.60 -24.51 -7.15
C GLY A 39 13.11 -24.73 -7.44
N TRP A 40 12.19 -24.09 -6.69
CA TRP A 40 10.76 -24.21 -6.97
C TRP A 40 10.37 -23.53 -8.28
N PHE A 41 11.02 -22.40 -8.60
CA PHE A 41 10.78 -21.62 -9.82
C PHE A 41 12.08 -21.03 -10.38
N HIS A 42 12.13 -20.83 -11.68
CA HIS A 42 13.12 -20.00 -12.31
C HIS A 42 12.89 -18.52 -11.95
N SER A 43 13.94 -17.70 -12.01
CA SER A 43 13.88 -16.28 -11.63
C SER A 43 12.74 -15.50 -12.31
N SER A 44 12.55 -15.68 -13.63
CA SER A 44 11.47 -15.03 -14.38
C SER A 44 10.09 -15.44 -13.87
N GLN A 45 9.88 -16.72 -13.61
CA GLN A 45 8.60 -17.23 -13.07
C GLN A 45 8.31 -16.64 -11.67
N ALA A 46 9.30 -16.67 -10.77
CA ALA A 46 9.15 -16.13 -9.42
C ALA A 46 8.79 -14.64 -9.42
N VAL A 47 9.39 -13.87 -10.32
CA VAL A 47 9.09 -12.44 -10.49
C VAL A 47 7.64 -12.21 -10.95
N TYR A 48 7.13 -13.03 -11.91
CA TYR A 48 5.74 -12.97 -12.36
C TYR A 48 4.72 -13.32 -11.27
N LEU A 49 5.07 -14.16 -10.30
CA LEU A 49 4.17 -14.46 -9.16
C LEU A 49 3.94 -13.21 -8.27
N GLY A 50 4.92 -12.31 -8.20
CA GLY A 50 4.73 -10.98 -7.59
C GLY A 50 3.72 -10.13 -8.38
N ALA A 51 3.85 -10.09 -9.70
CA ALA A 51 2.94 -9.38 -10.59
C ALA A 51 1.50 -9.94 -10.56
N ALA A 52 1.34 -11.26 -10.42
CA ALA A 52 0.02 -11.89 -10.27
C ALA A 52 -0.76 -11.34 -9.08
N ASN A 53 -0.08 -11.12 -7.94
CA ASN A 53 -0.71 -10.50 -6.76
C ASN A 53 -1.14 -9.05 -7.03
N LEU A 54 -0.32 -8.26 -7.76
CA LEU A 54 -0.67 -6.88 -8.12
C LEU A 54 -1.90 -6.80 -9.02
N LEU A 55 -2.03 -7.71 -9.98
CA LEU A 55 -3.20 -7.80 -10.85
C LEU A 55 -4.46 -8.17 -10.05
N GLY A 56 -4.35 -9.18 -9.19
CA GLY A 56 -5.43 -9.54 -8.28
C GLY A 56 -5.87 -8.36 -7.41
N TYR A 57 -4.90 -7.64 -6.84
CA TYR A 57 -5.16 -6.46 -6.01
C TYR A 57 -5.94 -5.38 -6.77
N LEU A 58 -5.57 -5.08 -8.01
CA LEU A 58 -6.31 -4.15 -8.86
C LEU A 58 -7.79 -4.57 -8.99
N LEU A 59 -8.05 -5.83 -9.35
CA LEU A 59 -9.42 -6.31 -9.50
C LEU A 59 -10.18 -6.31 -8.18
N GLY A 60 -9.53 -6.69 -7.08
CA GLY A 60 -10.11 -6.60 -5.75
C GLY A 60 -10.51 -5.19 -5.36
N ALA A 61 -9.64 -4.21 -5.61
CA ALA A 61 -9.91 -2.81 -5.33
C ALA A 61 -11.07 -2.24 -6.18
N LEU A 62 -11.15 -2.60 -7.47
CA LEU A 62 -12.24 -2.22 -8.37
C LEU A 62 -13.59 -2.81 -7.95
N LEU A 63 -13.60 -4.04 -7.47
CA LEU A 63 -14.80 -4.75 -7.04
C LEU A 63 -15.25 -4.37 -5.61
N ALA A 64 -14.35 -3.80 -4.79
CA ALA A 64 -14.56 -3.60 -3.37
C ALA A 64 -15.83 -2.84 -3.03
N VAL A 65 -16.11 -1.71 -3.71
CA VAL A 65 -17.29 -0.90 -3.45
C VAL A 65 -18.56 -1.69 -3.77
N ARG A 66 -18.64 -2.28 -4.97
CA ARG A 66 -19.82 -3.06 -5.41
C ARG A 66 -20.09 -4.25 -4.51
N LEU A 67 -19.05 -4.97 -4.09
CA LEU A 67 -19.20 -6.13 -3.22
C LEU A 67 -19.57 -5.72 -1.79
N SER A 68 -19.04 -4.61 -1.27
CA SER A 68 -19.39 -4.11 0.07
C SER A 68 -20.83 -3.56 0.15
N GLU A 69 -21.44 -3.20 -0.98
CA GLU A 69 -22.87 -2.81 -1.07
C GLU A 69 -23.81 -4.03 -1.16
N ARG A 70 -23.33 -5.16 -1.73
CA ARG A 70 -24.15 -6.36 -1.96
C ARG A 70 -24.03 -7.40 -0.86
N PHE A 71 -22.91 -7.47 -0.19
CA PHE A 71 -22.60 -8.48 0.81
C PHE A 71 -22.39 -7.86 2.19
N ASP A 72 -22.74 -8.61 3.22
CA ASP A 72 -22.42 -8.23 4.59
C ASP A 72 -20.91 -7.99 4.75
N THR A 73 -20.57 -6.82 5.27
CA THR A 73 -19.18 -6.35 5.39
C THR A 73 -18.31 -7.29 6.21
N ARG A 74 -18.86 -7.88 7.30
CA ARG A 74 -18.13 -8.81 8.15
C ARG A 74 -17.82 -10.11 7.41
N LYS A 75 -18.77 -10.64 6.64
CA LYS A 75 -18.56 -11.84 5.80
C LYS A 75 -17.55 -11.55 4.69
N LEU A 76 -17.65 -10.40 4.03
CA LEU A 76 -16.72 -10.01 2.97
C LEU A 76 -15.28 -9.92 3.48
N LEU A 77 -15.06 -9.23 4.61
CA LEU A 77 -13.74 -9.12 5.21
C LEU A 77 -13.24 -10.48 5.71
N GLY A 78 -14.09 -11.27 6.39
CA GLY A 78 -13.75 -12.62 6.88
C GLY A 78 -13.31 -13.55 5.75
N LEU A 79 -14.09 -13.62 4.66
CA LEU A 79 -13.73 -14.40 3.46
C LEU A 79 -12.41 -13.96 2.83
N SER A 80 -12.15 -12.64 2.83
CA SER A 80 -10.90 -12.11 2.30
C SER A 80 -9.69 -12.53 3.15
N PHE A 81 -9.79 -12.51 4.49
CA PHE A 81 -8.73 -13.03 5.37
C PHE A 81 -8.50 -14.53 5.16
N VAL A 82 -9.59 -15.32 5.05
CA VAL A 82 -9.50 -16.75 4.78
C VAL A 82 -8.84 -17.01 3.42
N ALA A 83 -9.19 -16.26 2.37
CA ALA A 83 -8.60 -16.42 1.04
C ALA A 83 -7.09 -16.15 1.05
N ILE A 84 -6.63 -15.12 1.79
CA ILE A 84 -5.20 -14.84 1.96
C ILE A 84 -4.51 -15.98 2.73
N ALA A 85 -5.09 -16.43 3.82
CA ALA A 85 -4.53 -17.53 4.63
C ALA A 85 -4.43 -18.83 3.81
N LEU A 86 -5.48 -19.19 3.08
CA LEU A 86 -5.50 -20.35 2.17
C LEU A 86 -4.45 -20.22 1.07
N SER A 87 -4.28 -19.03 0.48
CA SER A 87 -3.23 -18.79 -0.51
C SER A 87 -1.84 -19.13 0.03
N PHE A 88 -1.54 -18.74 1.26
CA PHE A 88 -0.27 -19.08 1.89
C PHE A 88 -0.14 -20.58 2.16
N VAL A 89 -1.17 -21.21 2.72
CA VAL A 89 -1.16 -22.65 3.02
C VAL A 89 -1.01 -23.49 1.74
N LEU A 90 -1.73 -23.13 0.67
CA LEU A 90 -1.72 -23.86 -0.58
C LEU A 90 -0.46 -23.59 -1.44
N CYS A 91 0.29 -22.55 -1.12
CA CYS A 91 1.63 -22.30 -1.66
C CYS A 91 2.76 -22.82 -0.75
N ALA A 92 2.46 -23.58 0.30
CA ALA A 92 3.47 -24.10 1.22
C ALA A 92 4.25 -25.30 0.67
N LEU A 93 3.78 -25.93 -0.39
CA LEU A 93 4.44 -27.07 -1.04
C LEU A 93 4.74 -26.73 -2.50
N PRO A 94 5.85 -27.28 -3.06
CA PRO A 94 6.16 -27.09 -4.48
C PRO A 94 5.02 -27.61 -5.36
N ALA A 95 4.61 -26.79 -6.31
CA ALA A 95 3.54 -27.12 -7.25
C ALA A 95 3.76 -26.37 -8.57
N ALA A 96 2.89 -26.62 -9.57
CA ALA A 96 2.97 -25.98 -10.87
C ALA A 96 2.89 -24.44 -10.77
N PHE A 97 3.53 -23.75 -11.69
CA PHE A 97 3.48 -22.28 -11.78
C PHE A 97 2.05 -21.73 -11.82
N SER A 98 1.15 -22.36 -12.59
CA SER A 98 -0.26 -21.96 -12.68
C SER A 98 -0.98 -22.03 -11.34
N TRP A 99 -0.64 -23.01 -10.49
CA TRP A 99 -1.18 -23.13 -9.13
C TRP A 99 -0.78 -21.93 -8.27
N PHE A 100 0.52 -21.63 -8.21
CA PHE A 100 1.02 -20.48 -7.47
C PHE A 100 0.47 -19.15 -8.04
N PHE A 101 0.43 -19.01 -9.35
CA PHE A 101 -0.12 -17.84 -10.01
C PHE A 101 -1.58 -17.59 -9.58
N THR A 102 -2.40 -18.63 -9.62
CA THR A 102 -3.81 -18.55 -9.23
C THR A 102 -3.97 -18.13 -7.77
N TRP A 103 -3.23 -18.73 -6.85
CA TRP A 103 -3.35 -18.42 -5.43
C TRP A 103 -2.74 -17.06 -5.08
N ARG A 104 -1.67 -16.65 -5.73
CA ARG A 104 -1.11 -15.30 -5.60
C ARG A 104 -2.07 -14.25 -6.13
N PHE A 105 -2.76 -14.52 -7.23
CA PHE A 105 -3.82 -13.65 -7.77
C PHE A 105 -5.01 -13.55 -6.81
N ILE A 106 -5.52 -14.67 -6.29
CA ILE A 106 -6.62 -14.70 -5.29
C ILE A 106 -6.22 -13.93 -4.03
N SER A 107 -5.00 -14.14 -3.54
CA SER A 107 -4.45 -13.38 -2.40
C SER A 107 -4.43 -11.88 -2.67
N GLY A 108 -4.04 -11.47 -3.87
CA GLY A 108 -4.09 -10.08 -4.31
C GLY A 108 -5.51 -9.52 -4.33
N LEU A 109 -6.45 -10.25 -4.93
CA LEU A 109 -7.86 -9.85 -5.00
C LEU A 109 -8.45 -9.64 -3.61
N ALA A 110 -8.24 -10.60 -2.70
CA ALA A 110 -8.65 -10.47 -1.31
C ALA A 110 -7.96 -9.29 -0.60
N GLY A 111 -6.67 -9.08 -0.88
CA GLY A 111 -5.90 -7.93 -0.39
C GLY A 111 -6.49 -6.59 -0.85
N GLY A 112 -6.87 -6.48 -2.13
CA GLY A 112 -7.54 -5.28 -2.67
C GLY A 112 -8.88 -4.99 -1.97
N LEU A 113 -9.68 -6.02 -1.72
CA LEU A 113 -10.92 -5.91 -0.95
C LEU A 113 -10.66 -5.41 0.48
N LEU A 114 -9.72 -6.05 1.20
CA LEU A 114 -9.36 -5.67 2.57
C LEU A 114 -8.84 -4.22 2.65
N MET A 115 -8.01 -3.81 1.71
CA MET A 115 -7.40 -2.47 1.73
C MET A 115 -8.41 -1.34 1.49
N VAL A 116 -9.46 -1.59 0.73
CA VAL A 116 -10.52 -0.59 0.47
C VAL A 116 -11.56 -0.60 1.59
N VAL A 117 -12.06 -1.79 1.95
CA VAL A 117 -13.19 -1.91 2.88
C VAL A 117 -12.75 -1.77 4.34
N GLY A 118 -11.62 -2.38 4.75
CA GLY A 118 -11.17 -2.39 6.13
C GLY A 118 -10.92 -0.99 6.73
N PRO A 119 -10.05 -0.16 6.12
CA PRO A 119 -9.85 1.22 6.57
C PRO A 119 -11.12 2.06 6.49
N SER A 120 -11.97 1.85 5.46
CA SER A 120 -13.24 2.58 5.33
C SER A 120 -14.15 2.31 6.54
N VAL A 121 -14.37 1.04 6.90
CA VAL A 121 -15.17 0.65 8.08
C VAL A 121 -14.56 1.21 9.38
N ALA A 122 -13.24 1.09 9.52
CA ALA A 122 -12.56 1.59 10.71
C ALA A 122 -12.75 3.11 10.87
N LEU A 123 -12.55 3.88 9.82
CA LEU A 123 -12.55 5.35 9.90
C LEU A 123 -13.95 5.96 9.92
N THR A 124 -14.97 5.30 9.34
CA THR A 124 -16.36 5.75 9.44
C THR A 124 -16.93 5.61 10.83
N ALA A 125 -16.41 4.65 11.62
CA ALA A 125 -16.78 4.45 13.00
C ALA A 125 -16.22 5.49 13.98
N ILE A 126 -15.33 6.39 13.50
CA ILE A 126 -14.59 7.35 14.35
C ILE A 126 -15.08 8.78 14.09
N PRO A 127 -15.27 9.60 15.14
CA PRO A 127 -15.57 11.03 15.00
C PRO A 127 -14.53 11.75 14.13
N PRO A 128 -14.96 12.75 13.32
CA PRO A 128 -14.09 13.45 12.36
C PRO A 128 -12.79 13.98 12.94
N GLU A 129 -12.83 14.49 14.17
CA GLU A 129 -11.70 15.13 14.86
C GLU A 129 -10.56 14.13 15.16
N ARG A 130 -10.88 12.84 15.31
CA ARG A 130 -9.93 11.78 15.65
C ARG A 130 -9.55 10.89 14.46
N ARG A 131 -10.26 10.99 13.33
CA ARG A 131 -10.02 10.14 12.14
C ARG A 131 -8.57 10.18 11.66
N GLY A 132 -7.96 11.37 11.63
CA GLY A 132 -6.57 11.51 11.19
C GLY A 132 -5.58 10.76 12.09
N ALA A 133 -5.78 10.79 13.42
CA ALA A 133 -4.94 10.06 14.34
C ALA A 133 -5.14 8.54 14.21
N VAL A 134 -6.39 8.09 14.10
CA VAL A 134 -6.70 6.66 13.91
C VAL A 134 -6.19 6.15 12.56
N ALA A 135 -6.32 6.93 11.48
CA ALA A 135 -5.80 6.58 10.17
C ALA A 135 -4.29 6.30 10.19
N SER A 136 -3.52 7.10 10.94
CA SER A 136 -2.08 6.85 11.09
C SER A 136 -1.80 5.46 11.68
N PHE A 137 -2.58 5.01 12.67
CA PHE A 137 -2.44 3.66 13.22
C PHE A 137 -2.92 2.58 12.26
N VAL A 138 -4.02 2.80 11.56
CA VAL A 138 -4.57 1.86 10.56
C VAL A 138 -3.51 1.51 9.50
N PHE A 139 -2.78 2.49 8.98
CA PHE A 139 -1.79 2.26 7.94
C PHE A 139 -0.44 1.73 8.44
N THR A 140 -0.17 1.70 9.76
CA THR A 140 1.03 1.04 10.29
C THR A 140 1.05 -0.46 10.01
N GLY A 141 -0.11 -1.09 9.80
CA GLY A 141 -0.22 -2.50 9.43
C GLY A 141 0.63 -2.89 8.22
N ILE A 142 0.77 -1.98 7.24
CA ILE A 142 1.64 -2.18 6.07
C ILE A 142 3.10 -2.39 6.50
N GLY A 143 3.63 -1.47 7.28
CA GLY A 143 5.01 -1.55 7.78
C GLY A 143 5.22 -2.72 8.76
N MET A 144 4.22 -3.03 9.60
CA MET A 144 4.26 -4.21 10.49
C MET A 144 4.44 -5.50 9.68
N GLY A 145 3.74 -5.64 8.55
CA GLY A 145 3.90 -6.82 7.69
C GLY A 145 5.29 -6.92 7.06
N ALA A 146 5.88 -5.80 6.65
CA ALA A 146 7.26 -5.77 6.17
C ALA A 146 8.25 -6.16 7.28
N ILE A 147 8.09 -5.64 8.50
CA ILE A 147 8.93 -6.00 9.66
C ILE A 147 8.79 -7.49 10.01
N LEU A 148 7.54 -7.98 10.12
CA LEU A 148 7.28 -9.39 10.42
C LEU A 148 7.90 -10.31 9.36
N SER A 149 7.75 -9.99 8.08
CA SER A 149 8.34 -10.80 7.01
C SER A 149 9.87 -10.73 7.02
N ALA A 150 10.46 -9.56 7.27
CA ALA A 150 11.91 -9.39 7.36
C ALA A 150 12.53 -10.19 8.52
N SER A 151 11.81 -10.31 9.63
CA SER A 151 12.30 -11.00 10.83
C SER A 151 12.01 -12.50 10.81
N LEU A 152 10.79 -12.88 10.45
CA LEU A 152 10.34 -14.27 10.55
C LEU A 152 10.83 -15.14 9.38
N ILE A 153 10.85 -14.60 8.15
CA ILE A 153 11.19 -15.42 6.97
C ILE A 153 12.61 -15.96 7.05
N PRO A 154 13.69 -15.18 7.32
CA PRO A 154 15.02 -15.73 7.43
C PRO A 154 15.15 -16.79 8.54
N MET A 155 14.48 -16.58 9.67
CA MET A 155 14.46 -17.55 10.76
C MET A 155 13.77 -18.85 10.36
N LEU A 156 12.64 -18.78 9.66
CA LEU A 156 11.86 -19.94 9.25
C LEU A 156 12.52 -20.69 8.08
N LEU A 157 13.26 -19.99 7.22
CA LEU A 157 14.04 -20.63 6.15
C LEU A 157 15.16 -21.55 6.68
N ARG A 158 15.62 -21.36 7.92
CA ARG A 158 16.54 -22.30 8.60
C ARG A 158 15.86 -23.67 8.86
N LEU A 159 14.55 -23.70 8.94
CA LEU A 159 13.77 -24.94 9.02
C LEU A 159 13.46 -25.47 7.63
N ASN A 160 12.64 -24.76 6.89
CA ASN A 160 12.31 -24.99 5.47
C ASN A 160 11.46 -23.86 4.92
N LEU A 161 11.33 -23.77 3.60
CA LEU A 161 10.52 -22.76 2.93
C LEU A 161 9.01 -22.92 3.22
N SER A 162 8.53 -24.15 3.35
CA SER A 162 7.12 -24.44 3.69
C SER A 162 6.71 -23.83 5.03
N ALA A 163 7.60 -23.84 6.05
CA ALA A 163 7.34 -23.23 7.34
C ALA A 163 7.10 -21.71 7.21
N ALA A 164 7.84 -21.03 6.35
CA ALA A 164 7.63 -19.60 6.11
C ALA A 164 6.23 -19.31 5.52
N TRP A 165 5.80 -20.08 4.54
CA TRP A 165 4.46 -19.97 3.96
C TRP A 165 3.36 -20.25 4.99
N LEU A 166 3.49 -21.35 5.77
CA LEU A 166 2.48 -21.74 6.78
C LEU A 166 2.35 -20.70 7.91
N VAL A 167 3.46 -20.14 8.39
CA VAL A 167 3.44 -19.11 9.44
C VAL A 167 2.78 -17.83 8.93
N LEU A 168 3.02 -17.41 7.67
CA LEU A 168 2.32 -16.28 7.07
C LEU A 168 0.80 -16.53 6.95
N GLY A 169 0.41 -17.77 6.64
CA GLY A 169 -0.99 -18.20 6.67
C GLY A 169 -1.60 -18.09 8.07
N LEU A 170 -0.90 -18.57 9.10
CA LEU A 170 -1.33 -18.48 10.50
C LEU A 170 -1.47 -17.01 10.95
N LEU A 171 -0.51 -16.16 10.62
CA LEU A 171 -0.59 -14.72 10.91
C LEU A 171 -1.80 -14.06 10.25
N SER A 172 -2.14 -14.49 9.02
CA SER A 172 -3.34 -14.00 8.32
C SER A 172 -4.63 -14.44 9.00
N ILE A 173 -4.68 -15.65 9.56
CA ILE A 173 -5.81 -16.14 10.37
C ILE A 173 -5.92 -15.30 11.65
N VAL A 174 -4.82 -15.12 12.38
CA VAL A 174 -4.81 -14.33 13.61
C VAL A 174 -5.27 -12.88 13.35
N ALA A 175 -4.79 -12.27 12.25
CA ALA A 175 -5.24 -10.94 11.83
C ALA A 175 -6.76 -10.92 11.55
N GLY A 176 -7.28 -11.95 10.88
CA GLY A 176 -8.72 -12.11 10.61
C GLY A 176 -9.55 -12.25 11.90
N LEU A 177 -9.09 -13.02 12.88
CA LEU A 177 -9.77 -13.16 14.19
C LEU A 177 -9.78 -11.85 14.97
N LEU A 178 -8.68 -11.09 14.94
CA LEU A 178 -8.62 -9.76 15.56
C LEU A 178 -9.53 -8.75 14.84
N ALA A 179 -9.61 -8.82 13.50
CA ALA A 179 -10.57 -8.02 12.74
C ALA A 179 -12.01 -8.36 13.08
N ASP A 180 -12.36 -9.64 13.18
CA ASP A 180 -13.70 -10.09 13.54
C ASP A 180 -14.08 -9.66 14.97
N TRP A 181 -13.14 -9.76 15.91
CA TRP A 181 -13.31 -9.22 17.26
C TRP A 181 -13.63 -7.72 17.24
N GLY A 182 -12.86 -6.94 16.47
CA GLY A 182 -13.08 -5.50 16.31
C GLY A 182 -14.43 -5.19 15.69
N LEU A 183 -14.82 -5.89 14.62
CA LEU A 183 -16.10 -5.72 13.94
C LEU A 183 -17.30 -6.01 14.86
N ARG A 184 -17.24 -7.07 15.68
CA ARG A 184 -18.30 -7.38 16.68
C ARG A 184 -18.47 -6.24 17.69
N ARG A 185 -17.37 -5.63 18.13
CA ARG A 185 -17.40 -4.51 19.08
C ARG A 185 -17.93 -3.23 18.44
N LEU A 186 -17.62 -2.98 17.16
CA LEU A 186 -18.16 -1.86 16.41
C LEU A 186 -19.67 -2.01 16.14
N ALA A 187 -20.16 -3.20 15.79
CA ALA A 187 -21.57 -3.48 15.53
C ALA A 187 -22.47 -3.19 16.75
N ILE A 188 -21.97 -3.45 17.95
CA ILE A 188 -22.70 -3.15 19.19
C ILE A 188 -22.88 -1.63 19.38
N ASN A 189 -21.95 -0.81 18.87
CA ASN A 189 -22.00 0.65 19.00
C ASN A 189 -22.78 1.33 17.87
N HIS A 190 -23.09 0.65 16.76
CA HIS A 190 -23.67 1.24 15.56
C HIS A 190 -25.14 0.91 15.27
N ALA A 191 -25.86 0.32 16.19
CA ALA A 191 -27.32 0.17 16.05
C ALA A 191 -28.08 1.51 15.94
N SER A 192 -27.38 2.66 15.93
CA SER A 192 -27.97 3.99 16.02
C SER A 192 -27.59 5.01 14.92
N THR A 193 -26.82 4.67 13.88
CA THR A 193 -26.57 5.68 12.83
C THR A 193 -26.41 5.03 11.45
N ALA A 194 -27.53 4.73 10.82
CA ALA A 194 -27.59 4.59 9.38
C ALA A 194 -27.28 5.97 8.76
N VAL A 195 -26.02 6.21 8.40
CA VAL A 195 -25.69 7.35 7.56
C VAL A 195 -26.34 7.09 6.21
N LYS A 196 -27.40 7.84 5.90
CA LYS A 196 -27.99 7.89 4.56
C LYS A 196 -26.84 8.10 3.57
N ALA A 197 -26.74 7.20 2.60
CA ALA A 197 -25.86 7.39 1.45
C ALA A 197 -26.23 8.73 0.82
N ASP A 198 -25.32 9.71 0.88
CA ASP A 198 -25.50 10.97 0.18
C ASP A 198 -25.76 10.66 -1.30
N ALA A 199 -26.89 11.18 -1.78
CA ALA A 199 -27.26 11.09 -3.19
C ALA A 199 -26.04 11.49 -4.05
N ALA A 200 -25.79 10.71 -5.09
CA ALA A 200 -24.64 10.87 -5.96
C ALA A 200 -24.58 12.31 -6.51
N LEU A 201 -23.80 13.17 -5.88
CA LEU A 201 -23.51 14.50 -6.41
C LEU A 201 -22.84 14.34 -7.79
N PRO A 202 -23.15 15.23 -8.75
CA PRO A 202 -22.49 15.22 -10.07
C PRO A 202 -20.98 15.20 -9.94
N VAL A 203 -20.29 14.48 -10.83
CA VAL A 203 -18.81 14.48 -10.85
C VAL A 203 -18.36 15.90 -11.07
N PRO A 204 -17.67 16.57 -10.11
CA PRO A 204 -17.05 17.83 -10.43
C PRO A 204 -16.03 17.58 -11.55
N ALA A 205 -16.00 18.45 -12.55
CA ALA A 205 -14.96 18.41 -13.57
C ALA A 205 -13.61 18.43 -12.85
N LEU A 206 -12.78 17.41 -13.11
CA LEU A 206 -11.44 17.32 -12.49
C LEU A 206 -10.64 18.53 -12.95
N SER A 207 -10.28 19.41 -12.02
CA SER A 207 -9.38 20.52 -12.34
C SER A 207 -8.04 19.95 -12.84
N LEU A 208 -7.34 20.70 -13.68
CA LEU A 208 -6.00 20.31 -14.14
C LEU A 208 -5.07 19.96 -12.97
N ALA A 209 -5.14 20.72 -11.86
CA ALA A 209 -4.36 20.45 -10.66
C ALA A 209 -4.69 19.07 -10.06
N THR A 210 -5.97 18.72 -10.00
CA THR A 210 -6.41 17.42 -9.48
C THR A 210 -5.97 16.27 -10.40
N LEU A 211 -6.11 16.47 -11.72
CA LEU A 211 -5.66 15.49 -12.71
C LEU A 211 -4.16 15.22 -12.59
N LEU A 212 -3.34 16.27 -12.52
CA LEU A 212 -1.88 16.15 -12.38
C LEU A 212 -1.47 15.43 -11.07
N VAL A 213 -2.19 15.67 -9.96
CA VAL A 213 -1.94 14.95 -8.70
C VAL A 213 -2.32 13.47 -8.83
N VAL A 214 -3.43 13.14 -9.48
CA VAL A 214 -3.85 11.74 -9.72
C VAL A 214 -2.87 11.02 -10.64
N LEU A 215 -2.40 11.68 -11.70
CA LEU A 215 -1.38 11.14 -12.60
C LEU A 215 -0.05 10.93 -11.88
N ALA A 216 0.42 11.90 -11.09
CA ALA A 216 1.62 11.76 -10.30
C ALA A 216 1.51 10.57 -9.32
N TYR A 217 0.33 10.37 -8.70
CA TYR A 217 0.10 9.22 -7.83
C TYR A 217 0.15 7.88 -8.59
N GLY A 218 -0.30 7.84 -9.86
CA GLY A 218 -0.08 6.70 -10.75
C GLY A 218 1.41 6.46 -11.05
N LEU A 219 2.19 7.54 -11.28
CA LEU A 219 3.65 7.43 -11.48
C LEU A 219 4.37 6.94 -10.21
N ASP A 220 3.91 7.33 -9.02
CA ASP A 220 4.42 6.77 -7.77
C ASP A 220 4.25 5.25 -7.74
N ALA A 221 3.10 4.76 -8.16
CA ALA A 221 2.81 3.33 -8.21
C ALA A 221 3.77 2.55 -9.14
N ILE A 222 4.24 3.16 -10.23
CA ILE A 222 5.25 2.58 -11.11
C ILE A 222 6.63 2.62 -10.45
N GLY A 223 6.99 3.80 -9.94
CA GLY A 223 8.35 4.10 -9.50
C GLY A 223 8.83 3.27 -8.32
N PHE A 224 7.93 2.81 -7.45
CA PHE A 224 8.35 2.06 -6.26
C PHE A 224 8.32 0.52 -6.40
N VAL A 225 7.86 -0.01 -7.55
CA VAL A 225 7.85 -1.47 -7.81
C VAL A 225 9.23 -2.10 -7.60
N PRO A 226 10.35 -1.51 -8.06
CA PRO A 226 11.67 -2.11 -7.84
C PRO A 226 11.99 -2.38 -6.37
N HIS A 227 11.66 -1.45 -5.48
CA HIS A 227 11.91 -1.62 -4.04
C HIS A 227 10.90 -2.52 -3.34
N THR A 228 9.68 -2.62 -3.82
CA THR A 228 8.64 -3.40 -3.13
C THR A 228 8.51 -4.83 -3.60
N VAL A 229 9.02 -5.13 -4.79
CA VAL A 229 8.95 -6.48 -5.36
C VAL A 229 10.34 -7.11 -5.46
N PHE A 230 11.36 -6.36 -5.89
CA PHE A 230 12.63 -6.94 -6.30
C PHE A 230 13.80 -6.61 -5.38
N TRP A 231 13.64 -5.69 -4.41
CA TRP A 231 14.74 -5.18 -3.58
C TRP A 231 15.52 -6.25 -2.84
N VAL A 232 14.82 -7.17 -2.19
CA VAL A 232 15.47 -8.24 -1.41
C VAL A 232 16.20 -9.19 -2.35
N ASP A 233 15.57 -9.59 -3.47
CA ASP A 233 16.18 -10.47 -4.45
C ASP A 233 17.39 -9.83 -5.16
N PHE A 234 17.30 -8.53 -5.46
CA PHE A 234 18.44 -7.77 -5.97
C PHE A 234 19.64 -7.81 -5.02
N LEU A 235 19.42 -7.59 -3.73
CA LEU A 235 20.49 -7.59 -2.75
C LEU A 235 21.03 -9.00 -2.47
N ASP A 236 20.13 -9.97 -2.34
CA ASP A 236 20.50 -11.36 -2.01
C ASP A 236 21.23 -12.04 -3.17
N ARG A 237 20.61 -12.11 -4.35
CA ARG A 237 21.11 -12.87 -5.50
C ARG A 237 21.96 -12.05 -6.46
N GLU A 238 21.47 -10.89 -6.96
CA GLU A 238 22.22 -10.12 -7.97
C GLU A 238 23.48 -9.47 -7.37
N LYS A 239 23.42 -9.01 -6.12
CA LYS A 239 24.57 -8.43 -5.41
C LYS A 239 25.28 -9.41 -4.47
N ALA A 240 24.77 -10.64 -4.37
CA ALA A 240 25.38 -11.72 -3.57
C ALA A 240 25.69 -11.34 -2.11
N LEU A 241 24.82 -10.50 -1.49
CA LEU A 241 25.01 -10.06 -0.10
C LEU A 241 24.47 -11.05 0.91
N GLY A 242 23.69 -12.02 0.47
CA GLY A 242 23.06 -13.04 1.31
C GLY A 242 21.74 -12.59 1.94
N THR A 243 20.95 -13.57 2.34
CA THR A 243 19.57 -13.39 2.82
C THR A 243 19.48 -12.53 4.08
N ASP A 244 20.43 -12.66 5.02
CA ASP A 244 20.42 -11.90 6.28
C ASP A 244 20.62 -10.39 6.01
N ALA A 245 21.60 -10.04 5.16
CA ALA A 245 21.86 -8.66 4.80
C ALA A 245 20.68 -8.04 4.01
N ALA A 246 20.08 -8.79 3.10
CA ALA A 246 18.93 -8.35 2.33
C ALA A 246 17.68 -8.17 3.22
N SER A 247 17.45 -9.08 4.17
CA SER A 247 16.35 -9.01 5.13
C SER A 247 16.48 -7.83 6.09
N MET A 248 17.70 -7.47 6.51
CA MET A 248 17.94 -6.27 7.31
C MET A 248 17.51 -5.00 6.55
N GLN A 249 17.77 -4.94 5.25
CA GLN A 249 17.32 -3.82 4.43
C GLN A 249 15.80 -3.76 4.31
N TRP A 250 15.15 -4.93 4.26
CA TRP A 250 13.68 -5.02 4.27
C TRP A 250 13.08 -4.62 5.62
N LEU A 251 13.76 -4.93 6.72
CA LEU A 251 13.39 -4.46 8.06
C LEU A 251 13.43 -2.93 8.15
N LEU A 252 14.51 -2.30 7.66
CA LEU A 252 14.62 -0.83 7.60
C LEU A 252 13.52 -0.19 6.75
N PHE A 253 13.17 -0.80 5.61
CA PHE A 253 12.03 -0.39 4.82
C PHE A 253 10.72 -0.43 5.63
N GLY A 254 10.49 -1.51 6.37
CA GLY A 254 9.30 -1.67 7.21
C GLY A 254 9.22 -0.62 8.33
N ILE A 255 10.34 -0.33 8.99
CA ILE A 255 10.44 0.74 10.00
C ILE A 255 10.09 2.09 9.37
N GLY A 256 10.65 2.38 8.20
CA GLY A 256 10.32 3.58 7.44
C GLY A 256 8.83 3.68 7.13
N ALA A 257 8.19 2.58 6.72
CA ALA A 257 6.78 2.53 6.37
C ALA A 257 5.83 2.77 7.58
N ILE A 258 6.28 2.50 8.80
CA ILE A 258 5.54 2.86 10.02
C ILE A 258 5.64 4.37 10.31
N ILE A 259 6.83 4.94 10.13
CA ILE A 259 7.11 6.35 10.44
C ILE A 259 6.49 7.28 9.38
N GLY A 260 6.43 6.83 8.13
CA GLY A 260 6.07 7.61 6.96
C GLY A 260 4.81 8.47 7.10
N PRO A 261 3.64 7.94 7.49
CA PRO A 261 2.41 8.70 7.59
C PRO A 261 2.47 9.84 8.61
N LEU A 262 3.16 9.63 9.73
CA LEU A 262 3.34 10.62 10.78
C LEU A 262 4.22 11.77 10.31
N PHE A 263 5.36 11.44 9.71
CA PHE A 263 6.32 12.39 9.17
C PHE A 263 5.70 13.22 8.02
N ALA A 264 5.02 12.55 7.09
CA ALA A 264 4.35 13.19 5.96
C ALA A 264 3.22 14.13 6.41
N GLY A 265 2.41 13.71 7.40
CA GLY A 265 1.36 14.54 7.97
C GLY A 265 1.90 15.80 8.63
N TYR A 266 3.02 15.71 9.35
CA TYR A 266 3.73 16.85 9.92
C TYR A 266 4.24 17.81 8.82
N LEU A 267 4.92 17.27 7.80
CA LEU A 267 5.43 18.08 6.69
C LEU A 267 4.31 18.79 5.92
N GLY A 268 3.22 18.09 5.61
CA GLY A 268 2.07 18.64 4.90
C GLY A 268 1.44 19.82 5.65
N LYS A 269 1.29 19.71 6.96
CA LYS A 269 0.77 20.80 7.83
C LYS A 269 1.75 21.97 7.95
N ARG A 270 3.06 21.70 8.05
CA ARG A 270 4.09 22.72 8.31
C ARG A 270 4.46 23.51 7.05
N PHE A 271 4.63 22.82 5.91
CA PHE A 271 5.17 23.41 4.68
C PHE A 271 4.14 23.47 3.54
N GLY A 272 2.91 22.99 3.77
CA GLY A 272 1.84 22.88 2.79
C GLY A 272 1.92 21.58 1.97
N TRP A 273 0.74 21.05 1.61
CA TRP A 273 0.60 19.74 0.97
C TRP A 273 1.29 19.66 -0.40
N ARG A 274 1.19 20.72 -1.22
CA ARG A 274 1.80 20.76 -2.56
C ARG A 274 3.32 20.65 -2.50
N ARG A 275 3.97 21.48 -1.69
CA ARG A 275 5.44 21.51 -1.59
C ARG A 275 5.97 20.22 -0.98
N SER A 276 5.34 19.74 0.08
CA SER A 276 5.73 18.50 0.75
C SER A 276 5.57 17.29 -0.16
N LEU A 277 4.51 17.26 -1.00
CA LEU A 277 4.28 16.20 -1.96
C LEU A 277 5.37 16.19 -3.06
N ALA A 278 5.68 17.34 -3.68
CA ALA A 278 6.73 17.45 -4.68
C ALA A 278 8.10 17.08 -4.12
N LEU A 279 8.43 17.57 -2.91
CA LEU A 279 9.67 17.21 -2.22
C LEU A 279 9.74 15.72 -1.91
N GLY A 280 8.63 15.10 -1.48
CA GLY A 280 8.54 13.67 -1.22
C GLY A 280 8.81 12.84 -2.48
N PHE A 281 8.28 13.24 -3.64
CA PHE A 281 8.58 12.62 -4.92
C PHE A 281 10.06 12.72 -5.29
N PHE A 282 10.66 13.91 -5.11
CA PHE A 282 12.08 14.12 -5.36
C PHE A 282 12.96 13.24 -4.46
N ILE A 283 12.70 13.25 -3.15
CA ILE A 283 13.45 12.44 -2.18
C ILE A 283 13.32 10.95 -2.51
N LYS A 284 12.12 10.47 -2.87
CA LYS A 284 11.90 9.07 -3.24
C LYS A 284 12.60 8.72 -4.54
N ALA A 285 12.58 9.61 -5.56
CA ALA A 285 13.33 9.41 -6.80
C ALA A 285 14.84 9.26 -6.54
N ALA A 286 15.41 10.15 -5.73
CA ALA A 286 16.81 10.08 -5.36
C ALA A 286 17.13 8.78 -4.58
N ALA A 287 16.26 8.37 -3.65
CA ALA A 287 16.46 7.14 -2.88
C ALA A 287 16.39 5.88 -3.75
N ILE A 288 15.51 5.85 -4.77
CA ILE A 288 15.41 4.74 -5.73
C ILE A 288 16.64 4.71 -6.66
N ALA A 289 17.27 5.86 -6.93
CA ALA A 289 18.48 5.94 -7.74
C ALA A 289 19.76 5.47 -6.99
N ILE A 290 19.76 5.46 -5.66
CA ILE A 290 20.95 5.09 -4.85
C ILE A 290 21.58 3.76 -5.30
N PRO A 291 20.83 2.66 -5.54
CA PRO A 291 21.40 1.38 -5.97
C PRO A 291 22.16 1.42 -7.29
N LEU A 292 21.91 2.43 -8.13
CA LEU A 292 22.64 2.64 -9.38
C LEU A 292 24.06 3.17 -9.15
N LEU A 293 24.28 3.84 -8.02
CA LEU A 293 25.55 4.50 -7.68
C LEU A 293 26.35 3.70 -6.66
N SER A 294 25.69 3.16 -5.63
CA SER A 294 26.36 2.47 -4.53
C SER A 294 25.41 1.55 -3.74
N ILE A 295 25.93 0.39 -3.35
CA ILE A 295 25.27 -0.59 -2.50
C ILE A 295 26.01 -0.82 -1.16
N THR A 296 26.91 0.10 -0.77
CA THR A 296 27.54 0.03 0.55
C THR A 296 26.48 0.06 1.65
N LEU A 297 26.81 -0.42 2.84
CA LEU A 297 25.84 -0.54 3.93
C LEU A 297 25.08 0.76 4.21
N PHE A 298 25.79 1.88 4.25
CA PHE A 298 25.17 3.19 4.49
C PHE A 298 24.13 3.55 3.40
N TRP A 299 24.53 3.45 2.12
CA TRP A 299 23.69 3.89 1.00
C TRP A 299 22.47 2.99 0.79
N ARG A 300 22.64 1.66 0.87
CA ARG A 300 21.50 0.74 0.78
C ARG A 300 20.53 0.90 1.95
N SER A 301 21.05 1.17 3.18
CA SER A 301 20.21 1.42 4.35
C SER A 301 19.45 2.74 4.25
N ALA A 302 20.10 3.80 3.75
CA ALA A 302 19.45 5.07 3.45
C ALA A 302 18.34 4.89 2.40
N SER A 303 18.61 4.18 1.30
CA SER A 303 17.62 3.86 0.28
C SER A 303 16.43 3.12 0.87
N SER A 304 16.64 2.02 1.60
CA SER A 304 15.59 1.22 2.23
C SER A 304 14.70 2.05 3.16
N LEU A 305 15.31 2.80 4.07
CA LEU A 305 14.59 3.59 5.06
C LEU A 305 13.79 4.73 4.40
N ILE A 306 14.41 5.48 3.49
CA ILE A 306 13.77 6.62 2.82
C ILE A 306 12.62 6.13 1.92
N VAL A 307 12.84 5.08 1.12
CA VAL A 307 11.76 4.52 0.29
C VAL A 307 10.62 3.99 1.17
N GLY A 308 10.94 3.31 2.28
CA GLY A 308 9.94 2.88 3.26
C GLY A 308 9.11 4.05 3.80
N ILE A 309 9.75 5.13 4.27
CA ILE A 309 9.06 6.35 4.73
C ILE A 309 8.16 6.92 3.62
N MET A 310 8.65 6.96 2.39
CA MET A 310 7.93 7.58 1.28
C MET A 310 6.81 6.69 0.71
N VAL A 311 6.84 5.37 0.88
CA VAL A 311 5.75 4.48 0.41
C VAL A 311 4.42 4.84 1.07
N THR A 312 4.40 4.98 2.38
CA THR A 312 3.20 5.34 3.14
C THR A 312 3.04 6.86 3.28
N GLY A 313 4.16 7.59 3.29
CA GLY A 313 4.20 9.04 3.37
C GLY A 313 3.57 9.73 2.17
N LEU A 314 3.88 9.29 0.94
CA LEU A 314 3.29 9.87 -0.27
C LEU A 314 1.78 9.62 -0.38
N VAL A 315 1.29 8.48 0.11
CA VAL A 315 -0.16 8.24 0.25
C VAL A 315 -0.80 9.33 1.10
N THR A 316 -0.20 9.63 2.26
CA THR A 316 -0.69 10.66 3.18
C THR A 316 -0.63 12.07 2.56
N LEU A 317 0.48 12.42 1.90
CA LEU A 317 0.66 13.72 1.24
C LEU A 317 -0.29 13.89 0.05
N THR A 318 -0.47 12.86 -0.77
CA THR A 318 -1.41 12.88 -1.90
C THR A 318 -2.84 13.03 -1.42
N SER A 319 -3.24 12.26 -0.38
CA SER A 319 -4.54 12.36 0.25
C SER A 319 -4.82 13.77 0.78
N GLY A 320 -3.85 14.36 1.50
CA GLY A 320 -3.93 15.74 1.99
C GLY A 320 -4.05 16.76 0.87
N ARG A 321 -3.29 16.60 -0.22
CA ARG A 321 -3.35 17.50 -1.38
C ARG A 321 -4.69 17.37 -2.14
N VAL A 322 -5.20 16.17 -2.31
CA VAL A 322 -6.53 15.95 -2.91
C VAL A 322 -7.60 16.62 -2.05
N MET A 323 -7.58 16.43 -0.71
CA MET A 323 -8.52 17.08 0.19
C MET A 323 -8.47 18.62 0.09
N GLU A 324 -7.28 19.19 -0.04
CA GLU A 324 -7.07 20.64 -0.20
C GLU A 324 -7.66 21.16 -1.54
N LEU A 325 -7.58 20.36 -2.62
CA LEU A 325 -8.03 20.77 -3.95
C LEU A 325 -9.55 20.65 -4.15
N VAL A 326 -10.17 19.60 -3.61
CA VAL A 326 -11.56 19.26 -3.94
C VAL A 326 -12.52 19.37 -2.75
N GLY A 327 -12.01 19.61 -1.56
CA GLY A 327 -12.80 19.70 -0.33
C GLY A 327 -13.42 18.38 0.11
N PRO A 328 -14.09 18.35 1.29
CA PRO A 328 -14.62 17.12 1.90
C PRO A 328 -15.71 16.44 1.06
N ALA A 329 -16.58 17.24 0.41
CA ALA A 329 -17.73 16.72 -0.35
C ALA A 329 -17.31 15.85 -1.55
N SER A 330 -16.26 16.22 -2.27
CA SER A 330 -15.79 15.52 -3.47
C SER A 330 -14.60 14.58 -3.20
N TYR A 331 -14.00 14.65 -2.01
CA TYR A 331 -12.79 13.91 -1.65
C TYR A 331 -12.91 12.40 -1.90
N LYS A 332 -13.95 11.76 -1.38
CA LYS A 332 -14.13 10.30 -1.46
C LYS A 332 -14.09 9.81 -2.91
N ARG A 333 -14.72 10.55 -3.81
CA ARG A 333 -14.81 10.20 -5.23
C ARG A 333 -13.47 10.38 -5.94
N VAL A 334 -12.81 11.52 -5.75
CA VAL A 334 -11.50 11.80 -6.37
C VAL A 334 -10.43 10.89 -5.82
N TRP A 335 -10.45 10.61 -4.52
CA TRP A 335 -9.56 9.62 -3.91
C TRP A 335 -9.75 8.21 -4.49
N GLY A 336 -11.01 7.81 -4.77
CA GLY A 336 -11.31 6.56 -5.47
C GLY A 336 -10.69 6.50 -6.87
N ILE A 337 -10.78 7.58 -7.65
CA ILE A 337 -10.12 7.68 -8.97
C ILE A 337 -8.60 7.56 -8.83
N GLY A 338 -8.01 8.23 -7.84
CA GLY A 338 -6.59 8.12 -7.52
C GLY A 338 -6.17 6.68 -7.16
N ALA A 339 -6.97 6.00 -6.35
CA ALA A 339 -6.70 4.60 -5.98
C ALA A 339 -6.75 3.65 -7.18
N VAL A 340 -7.69 3.85 -8.11
CA VAL A 340 -7.76 3.08 -9.37
C VAL A 340 -6.57 3.39 -10.25
N SER A 341 -6.21 4.66 -10.44
CA SER A 341 -5.02 5.08 -11.20
C SER A 341 -3.76 4.41 -10.64
N PHE A 342 -3.57 4.48 -9.31
CA PHE A 342 -2.44 3.86 -8.62
C PHE A 342 -2.41 2.33 -8.84
N SER A 343 -3.51 1.63 -8.60
CA SER A 343 -3.57 0.17 -8.70
C SER A 343 -3.36 -0.32 -10.14
N SER A 344 -3.91 0.41 -11.13
CA SER A 344 -3.73 0.09 -12.55
C SER A 344 -2.28 0.28 -12.98
N ALA A 345 -1.69 1.43 -12.66
CA ALA A 345 -0.30 1.74 -12.97
C ALA A 345 0.66 0.73 -12.31
N GLN A 346 0.36 0.32 -11.08
CA GLN A 346 1.14 -0.67 -10.34
C GLN A 346 1.07 -2.07 -10.96
N ALA A 347 -0.12 -2.53 -11.35
CA ALA A 347 -0.29 -3.83 -11.99
C ALA A 347 0.44 -3.86 -13.34
N LEU A 348 0.24 -2.84 -14.18
CA LEU A 348 0.94 -2.71 -15.47
C LEU A 348 2.46 -2.67 -15.30
N SER A 349 2.94 -1.88 -14.34
CA SER A 349 4.37 -1.79 -14.03
C SER A 349 4.94 -3.11 -13.50
N GLY A 350 4.21 -3.82 -12.64
CA GLY A 350 4.61 -5.13 -12.14
C GLY A 350 4.86 -6.13 -13.28
N TYR A 351 3.93 -6.24 -14.22
CA TYR A 351 4.10 -7.09 -15.40
C TYR A 351 5.19 -6.58 -16.34
N GLY A 352 5.20 -5.28 -16.67
CA GLY A 352 6.20 -4.69 -17.55
C GLY A 352 7.62 -4.83 -17.02
N MET A 353 7.85 -4.56 -15.73
CA MET A 353 9.16 -4.73 -15.11
C MET A 353 9.56 -6.20 -14.98
N SER A 354 8.59 -7.11 -14.73
CA SER A 354 8.85 -8.55 -14.73
C SER A 354 9.29 -9.05 -16.11
N ALA A 355 8.61 -8.61 -17.18
CA ALA A 355 8.99 -8.93 -18.54
C ALA A 355 10.38 -8.38 -18.91
N LEU A 356 10.64 -7.12 -18.53
CA LEU A 356 11.92 -6.48 -18.78
C LEU A 356 13.08 -7.17 -18.04
N TYR A 357 12.85 -7.61 -16.80
CA TYR A 357 13.82 -8.43 -16.07
C TYR A 357 14.08 -9.77 -16.79
N GLY A 358 13.04 -10.42 -17.31
CA GLY A 358 13.18 -11.66 -18.07
C GLY A 358 14.07 -11.51 -19.33
N ILE A 359 14.09 -10.33 -19.94
CA ILE A 359 14.91 -10.02 -21.10
C ILE A 359 16.33 -9.60 -20.71
N LEU A 360 16.46 -8.73 -19.71
CA LEU A 360 17.74 -8.10 -19.35
C LEU A 360 18.56 -8.89 -18.33
N GLY A 361 17.91 -9.75 -17.54
CA GLY A 361 18.55 -10.53 -16.47
C GLY A 361 19.11 -9.70 -15.30
N SER A 362 18.79 -8.42 -15.22
CA SER A 362 19.27 -7.49 -14.17
C SER A 362 18.17 -6.56 -13.68
N TYR A 363 18.20 -6.25 -12.37
CA TYR A 363 17.29 -5.31 -11.75
C TYR A 363 17.73 -3.84 -11.87
N LEU A 364 19.01 -3.55 -12.16
CA LEU A 364 19.52 -2.18 -12.22
C LEU A 364 18.73 -1.29 -13.19
N PRO A 365 18.37 -1.70 -14.42
CA PRO A 365 17.55 -0.88 -15.31
C PRO A 365 16.17 -0.57 -14.73
N LEU A 366 15.61 -1.46 -13.91
CA LEU A 366 14.30 -1.25 -13.28
C LEU A 366 14.36 -0.13 -12.22
N PHE A 367 15.47 -0.06 -11.45
CA PHE A 367 15.69 1.06 -10.51
C PHE A 367 15.87 2.39 -11.27
N ALA A 368 16.57 2.38 -12.41
CA ALA A 368 16.71 3.57 -13.25
C ALA A 368 15.36 4.07 -13.76
N ILE A 369 14.53 3.18 -14.32
CA ILE A 369 13.16 3.49 -14.77
C ILE A 369 12.32 4.00 -13.59
N GLY A 370 12.35 3.31 -12.46
CA GLY A 370 11.62 3.72 -11.26
C GLY A 370 11.97 5.13 -10.79
N SER A 371 13.27 5.45 -10.74
CA SER A 371 13.75 6.78 -10.37
C SER A 371 13.32 7.86 -11.37
N LEU A 372 13.46 7.60 -12.68
CA LEU A 372 13.04 8.55 -13.73
C LEU A 372 11.54 8.83 -13.70
N VAL A 373 10.73 7.79 -13.50
CA VAL A 373 9.26 7.93 -13.37
C VAL A 373 8.90 8.75 -12.14
N MET A 374 9.58 8.54 -11.02
CA MET A 374 9.37 9.35 -9.82
C MET A 374 9.77 10.81 -10.04
N ALA A 375 10.90 11.07 -10.72
CA ALA A 375 11.34 12.41 -11.08
C ALA A 375 10.32 13.11 -11.99
N SER A 376 9.74 12.39 -12.96
CA SER A 376 8.67 12.91 -13.82
C SER A 376 7.42 13.28 -13.01
N GLY A 377 7.05 12.46 -12.00
CA GLY A 377 5.97 12.79 -11.06
C GLY A 377 6.25 14.08 -10.27
N CYS A 378 7.48 14.27 -9.82
CA CYS A 378 7.91 15.53 -9.17
C CYS A 378 7.71 16.73 -10.11
N LEU A 379 8.14 16.64 -11.35
CA LEU A 379 7.96 17.72 -12.35
C LEU A 379 6.48 18.04 -12.59
N LEU A 380 5.62 17.02 -12.74
CA LEU A 380 4.17 17.22 -12.85
C LEU A 380 3.60 17.98 -11.67
N LEU A 381 4.04 17.66 -10.45
CA LEU A 381 3.56 18.34 -9.25
C LEU A 381 4.04 19.79 -9.14
N MET A 382 5.23 20.10 -9.66
CA MET A 382 5.72 21.48 -9.73
C MET A 382 4.87 22.33 -10.69
N LEU A 383 4.30 21.74 -11.74
CA LEU A 383 3.40 22.40 -12.68
C LEU A 383 1.99 22.61 -12.12
N THR A 384 1.61 21.95 -10.99
CA THR A 384 0.27 22.13 -10.42
C THR A 384 0.08 23.56 -9.92
N PRO A 385 -1.04 24.24 -10.26
CA PRO A 385 -1.36 25.55 -9.71
C PRO A 385 -1.44 25.52 -8.18
N ARG A 386 -1.17 26.67 -7.56
CA ARG A 386 -1.48 26.84 -6.12
C ARG A 386 -3.00 26.72 -5.94
N ALA A 387 -3.45 26.06 -4.87
CA ALA A 387 -4.87 26.04 -4.55
C ALA A 387 -5.35 27.50 -4.45
N GLN A 388 -6.36 27.85 -5.23
CA GLN A 388 -7.06 29.13 -5.02
C GLN A 388 -7.79 28.97 -3.69
N THR A 389 -7.38 29.75 -2.69
CA THR A 389 -8.17 29.90 -1.47
C THR A 389 -9.49 30.50 -1.89
N VAL A 390 -10.58 29.71 -1.83
CA VAL A 390 -11.92 30.25 -1.99
C VAL A 390 -12.07 31.29 -0.90
N PRO A 391 -12.31 32.58 -1.25
CA PRO A 391 -12.45 33.63 -0.24
C PRO A 391 -13.63 33.25 0.66
N ALA A 392 -13.45 33.33 1.97
CA ALA A 392 -14.49 33.09 2.97
C ALA A 392 -15.71 34.07 2.86
N THR A 393 -15.71 34.94 1.89
CA THR A 393 -16.72 35.98 1.65
C THR A 393 -18.03 35.44 1.05
N SER A 394 -18.07 34.23 0.48
CA SER A 394 -19.28 33.68 -0.13
C SER A 394 -20.29 33.09 0.87
N ILE A 395 -19.89 32.93 2.13
CA ILE A 395 -20.78 32.33 3.16
C ILE A 395 -21.61 33.39 3.89
N LYS A 396 -21.26 34.69 3.78
CA LYS A 396 -22.00 35.77 4.44
C LYS A 396 -23.22 36.30 3.67
N LEU A 397 -23.42 35.98 2.39
CA LEU A 397 -24.52 36.48 1.60
C LEU A 397 -25.85 35.72 1.75
N CYS A 398 -25.84 34.49 2.30
CA CYS A 398 -27.06 33.71 2.54
C CYS A 398 -27.66 33.88 3.96
N LYS A 399 -27.11 34.77 4.82
CA LYS A 399 -27.65 34.98 6.17
C LYS A 399 -28.43 36.28 6.35
N ASN A 400 -28.60 37.11 5.30
CA ASN A 400 -29.29 38.38 5.39
C ASN A 400 -30.62 38.45 4.60
N GLU A 401 -31.12 37.30 4.13
CA GLU A 401 -32.45 37.21 3.53
C GLU A 401 -33.28 36.11 4.21
N SER A 402 -33.52 36.27 5.48
CA SER A 402 -34.60 35.58 6.19
C SER A 402 -35.05 36.38 7.40
#